data_cf79153923274b896a36dcef5b8c4e16
#
_entry.id   cf79153923274b896a36dcef5b8c4e16
#
_cell.length_a   1.000
_cell.length_b   1.000
_cell.length_c   1.000
_cell.angle_alpha   90.00
_cell.angle_beta   90.00
_cell.angle_gamma   90.00
#
_symmetry.space_group_name_H-M   'P 1'
#
loop_
_entity.id
_entity.type
_entity.pdbx_description
1 polymer ?
#
loop_
_entity_poly.entity_id
_entity_poly.type
_entity_poly.pdbx_seq_one_letter_code
_entity_poly.pdbx_strand_id
1 'polypeptide(L)'
;MRRCAPTKDDIMSSDKKQPLGAVTLAAIGVVYGDIGTSPLYTLRECLSGQFGFGVERDAVFGFLSLIFWLLILVVSLKYISYVMRADNAGEGGILTLMSLAGRNTGGKATAILVIMGLIGGSFFYGEVVITPAISVMSAIEGLEIAAPSLDPYIVPLSITVLTLLFVIQKHGTGMVGKLFAPVMLLWFTVLAVLGARSIFHNPEVLQALNPAWAIHFFLEYKQISFFALGSVVLAITGVEALYADMGHFGKTPIRLAWFSVVVPSLVLNYFGQGALLLKHPEAIKNPFFLLAPDWALIPMLILATLATVIASQAVISGVFSLTRQAVRLGYLPPMRIIHTSEEESGQIYIPVINWLLYYAVLIVIISFEHSSNLAAAYGIAVTGTMILTSILVCTVAIKNWHWNRLLVGVILVALLCIDIPLFSANLMKIFTGGWLPICLGLTMFLIMTTWKSERFRLLRRMHEHGNSLDAMITSLEKSPPVRVPGTAVYMSRALNVIPFALLHNLKHNKVLHERVVLLTLRTEDAPYVHNVRRVTIEQLSPTFWRVVASYGWRETPNMEEIFHRCGLEGLNCRMMETSFFMSHESLIIGKRPWYLHLRGKLFLALQRNALRAPDQFEIPPNRVIELGTQVEI
;
A
#
# COMPACT_ATOMS: atom_id res chain seq x y z
N MET A 1 -33.90 37.71 6.91
CA MET A 1 -33.71 37.08 5.56
C MET A 1 -33.18 35.66 5.79
N ARG A 2 -34.00 34.65 5.54
CA ARG A 2 -33.63 33.22 5.67
C ARG A 2 -32.68 32.86 4.53
N ARG A 3 -31.44 32.56 4.80
CA ARG A 3 -30.51 31.99 3.81
C ARG A 3 -30.84 30.49 3.65
N CYS A 4 -31.23 30.11 2.45
CA CYS A 4 -31.40 28.72 2.04
C CYS A 4 -30.09 27.95 2.27
N ALA A 5 -30.18 26.82 2.93
CA ALA A 5 -29.12 25.83 2.95
C ALA A 5 -28.95 25.26 1.52
N PRO A 6 -27.70 25.07 1.01
CA PRO A 6 -27.53 24.47 -0.29
C PRO A 6 -28.00 23.02 -0.25
N THR A 7 -28.75 22.64 -1.26
CA THR A 7 -29.31 21.29 -1.46
C THR A 7 -28.17 20.29 -1.76
N LYS A 8 -28.41 19.01 -1.43
CA LYS A 8 -27.48 17.90 -1.72
C LYS A 8 -27.01 17.83 -3.18
N ASP A 9 -27.76 18.43 -4.08
CA ASP A 9 -27.50 18.43 -5.53
C ASP A 9 -26.44 19.47 -5.96
N ASP A 10 -26.20 20.52 -5.16
CA ASP A 10 -25.14 21.51 -5.42
C ASP A 10 -23.72 21.01 -5.08
N ILE A 11 -23.63 19.89 -4.37
CA ILE A 11 -22.34 19.25 -3.99
C ILE A 11 -21.86 18.27 -5.07
N MET A 12 -22.72 17.90 -6.03
CA MET A 12 -22.46 16.84 -7.03
C MET A 12 -22.22 17.35 -8.46
N SER A 13 -21.89 18.59 -8.69
CA SER A 13 -21.65 19.10 -10.06
C SER A 13 -20.16 19.25 -10.36
N SER A 14 -19.49 18.19 -10.78
CA SER A 14 -18.50 18.10 -11.88
C SER A 14 -17.72 16.77 -11.96
N ASP A 15 -18.10 15.71 -11.27
CA ASP A 15 -17.56 14.38 -11.61
C ASP A 15 -18.31 13.84 -12.83
N LYS A 16 -17.77 14.02 -14.03
CA LYS A 16 -18.13 13.19 -15.19
C LYS A 16 -17.77 11.75 -14.81
N LYS A 17 -18.75 10.99 -14.31
CA LYS A 17 -18.58 9.56 -14.04
C LYS A 17 -18.09 8.90 -15.34
N GLN A 18 -16.85 8.45 -15.32
CA GLN A 18 -16.31 7.67 -16.44
C GLN A 18 -17.24 6.47 -16.70
N PRO A 19 -17.48 6.07 -17.94
CA PRO A 19 -18.34 4.93 -18.26
C PRO A 19 -17.78 3.66 -17.60
N LEU A 20 -18.66 2.84 -17.01
CA LEU A 20 -18.29 1.63 -16.26
C LEU A 20 -17.35 0.72 -17.06
N GLY A 21 -17.55 0.59 -18.37
CA GLY A 21 -16.68 -0.19 -19.24
C GLY A 21 -15.24 0.32 -19.30
N ALA A 22 -15.03 1.64 -19.35
CA ALA A 22 -13.69 2.23 -19.37
C ALA A 22 -12.96 2.00 -18.04
N VAL A 23 -13.66 2.17 -16.91
CA VAL A 23 -13.09 1.91 -15.57
C VAL A 23 -12.79 0.41 -15.37
N THR A 24 -13.66 -0.47 -15.89
CA THR A 24 -13.44 -1.93 -15.86
C THR A 24 -12.21 -2.31 -16.67
N LEU A 25 -12.04 -1.73 -17.86
CA LEU A 25 -10.87 -1.96 -18.70
C LEU A 25 -9.58 -1.45 -18.02
N ALA A 26 -9.65 -0.27 -17.39
CA ALA A 26 -8.52 0.26 -16.62
C ALA A 26 -8.19 -0.64 -15.40
N ALA A 27 -9.20 -1.21 -14.73
CA ALA A 27 -9.00 -2.18 -13.64
C ALA A 27 -8.30 -3.47 -14.13
N ILE A 28 -8.64 -3.99 -15.32
CA ILE A 28 -7.92 -5.11 -15.94
C ILE A 28 -6.44 -4.76 -16.13
N GLY A 29 -6.15 -3.54 -16.57
CA GLY A 29 -4.80 -3.09 -16.84
C GLY A 29 -3.90 -2.93 -15.62
N VAL A 30 -4.46 -2.59 -14.45
CA VAL A 30 -3.65 -2.27 -13.27
C VAL A 30 -3.82 -3.32 -12.18
N VAL A 31 -5.07 -3.59 -11.75
CA VAL A 31 -5.36 -4.38 -10.54
C VAL A 31 -4.94 -5.85 -10.68
N TYR A 32 -5.05 -6.40 -11.88
CA TYR A 32 -4.87 -7.84 -12.13
C TYR A 32 -3.52 -8.19 -12.76
N GLY A 33 -2.56 -7.26 -12.73
CA GLY A 33 -1.21 -7.50 -13.25
C GLY A 33 -0.52 -8.66 -12.56
N ASP A 34 -0.42 -8.62 -11.25
CA ASP A 34 0.33 -9.59 -10.45
C ASP A 34 -0.30 -10.99 -10.51
N ILE A 35 -1.59 -11.11 -10.21
CA ILE A 35 -2.28 -12.41 -10.30
C ILE A 35 -2.32 -12.95 -11.75
N GLY A 36 -2.30 -12.04 -12.74
CA GLY A 36 -2.28 -12.38 -14.17
C GLY A 36 -0.95 -12.95 -14.66
N THR A 37 0.16 -12.68 -13.95
CA THR A 37 1.50 -13.18 -14.31
C THR A 37 1.88 -14.45 -13.55
N SER A 38 1.12 -14.87 -12.56
CA SER A 38 1.33 -16.11 -11.81
C SER A 38 1.41 -17.38 -12.67
N PRO A 39 0.70 -17.53 -13.82
CA PRO A 39 0.84 -18.70 -14.68
C PRO A 39 2.25 -18.92 -15.27
N LEU A 40 3.10 -17.89 -15.30
CA LEU A 40 4.48 -17.98 -15.79
C LEU A 40 5.33 -18.97 -14.98
N TYR A 41 5.06 -19.10 -13.69
CA TYR A 41 5.91 -19.86 -12.76
C TYR A 41 5.18 -20.89 -11.90
N THR A 42 3.89 -20.68 -11.61
CA THR A 42 3.18 -21.47 -10.57
C THR A 42 3.16 -22.96 -10.86
N LEU A 43 2.72 -23.40 -12.03
CA LEU A 43 2.57 -24.83 -12.31
C LEU A 43 3.93 -25.54 -12.44
N ARG A 44 4.93 -24.85 -13.00
CA ARG A 44 6.32 -25.30 -13.00
C ARG A 44 6.81 -25.55 -11.56
N GLU A 45 6.63 -24.58 -10.65
CA GLU A 45 7.04 -24.70 -9.26
C GLU A 45 6.28 -25.77 -8.46
N CYS A 46 5.02 -26.03 -8.81
CA CYS A 46 4.25 -27.10 -8.20
C CYS A 46 4.78 -28.49 -8.55
N LEU A 47 5.20 -28.70 -9.80
CA LEU A 47 5.56 -30.03 -10.31
C LEU A 47 7.06 -30.30 -10.28
N SER A 48 7.91 -29.31 -10.58
CA SER A 48 9.38 -29.43 -10.62
C SER A 48 10.07 -28.98 -9.33
N GLY A 49 9.35 -28.37 -8.37
CA GLY A 49 9.90 -27.84 -7.14
C GLY A 49 10.62 -28.88 -6.27
N GLN A 50 11.10 -28.44 -5.11
CA GLN A 50 11.95 -29.22 -4.17
C GLN A 50 11.46 -30.64 -3.82
N PHE A 51 10.21 -30.98 -4.11
CA PHE A 51 9.58 -32.24 -3.73
C PHE A 51 9.45 -33.24 -4.90
N GLY A 52 9.77 -32.83 -6.16
CA GLY A 52 9.95 -33.71 -7.29
C GLY A 52 8.77 -34.66 -7.60
N PHE A 53 7.52 -34.16 -7.59
CA PHE A 53 6.33 -34.99 -7.92
C PHE A 53 6.40 -35.59 -9.32
N GLY A 54 7.21 -35.02 -10.22
CA GLY A 54 7.19 -35.40 -11.61
C GLY A 54 5.89 -35.03 -12.32
N VAL A 55 5.78 -35.42 -13.57
CA VAL A 55 4.58 -35.19 -14.40
C VAL A 55 3.71 -36.46 -14.40
N GLU A 56 3.32 -36.89 -13.19
CA GLU A 56 2.33 -37.96 -13.04
C GLU A 56 0.91 -37.39 -13.19
N ARG A 57 0.01 -38.18 -13.80
CA ARG A 57 -1.38 -37.76 -14.03
C ARG A 57 -2.07 -37.26 -12.78
N ASP A 58 -1.97 -38.01 -11.69
CA ASP A 58 -2.65 -37.72 -10.42
C ASP A 58 -2.08 -36.46 -9.75
N ALA A 59 -0.76 -36.21 -9.87
CA ALA A 59 -0.14 -34.99 -9.43
C ALA A 59 -0.63 -33.77 -10.23
N VAL A 60 -0.66 -33.87 -11.57
CA VAL A 60 -1.14 -32.77 -12.44
C VAL A 60 -2.61 -32.45 -12.12
N PHE A 61 -3.49 -33.44 -12.02
CA PHE A 61 -4.89 -33.22 -11.68
C PHE A 61 -5.07 -32.64 -10.26
N GLY A 62 -4.29 -33.14 -9.30
CA GLY A 62 -4.31 -32.65 -7.93
C GLY A 62 -3.94 -31.17 -7.85
N PHE A 63 -2.83 -30.78 -8.47
CA PHE A 63 -2.40 -29.37 -8.50
C PHE A 63 -3.39 -28.47 -9.24
N LEU A 64 -3.88 -28.87 -10.40
CA LEU A 64 -4.89 -28.09 -11.13
C LEU A 64 -6.18 -27.91 -10.33
N SER A 65 -6.64 -28.96 -9.67
CA SER A 65 -7.81 -28.88 -8.79
C SER A 65 -7.56 -27.93 -7.62
N LEU A 66 -6.40 -28.00 -6.96
CA LEU A 66 -6.03 -27.10 -5.87
C LEU A 66 -5.96 -25.64 -6.34
N ILE A 67 -5.30 -25.35 -7.47
CA ILE A 67 -5.20 -24.01 -8.06
C ILE A 67 -6.60 -23.46 -8.36
N PHE A 68 -7.44 -24.24 -9.04
CA PHE A 68 -8.81 -23.84 -9.37
C PHE A 68 -9.63 -23.48 -8.13
N TRP A 69 -9.65 -24.37 -7.15
CA TRP A 69 -10.45 -24.14 -5.95
C TRP A 69 -9.89 -23.03 -5.06
N LEU A 70 -8.58 -22.79 -5.02
CA LEU A 70 -8.00 -21.62 -4.36
C LEU A 70 -8.37 -20.31 -5.06
N LEU A 71 -8.38 -20.24 -6.40
CA LEU A 71 -8.86 -19.07 -7.14
C LEU A 71 -10.35 -18.79 -6.83
N ILE A 72 -11.16 -19.83 -6.68
CA ILE A 72 -12.59 -19.66 -6.32
C ILE A 72 -12.74 -19.27 -4.84
N LEU A 73 -12.17 -20.02 -3.90
CA LEU A 73 -12.41 -19.84 -2.48
C LEU A 73 -11.68 -18.60 -1.92
N VAL A 74 -10.41 -18.40 -2.31
CA VAL A 74 -9.63 -17.30 -1.75
C VAL A 74 -9.89 -16.03 -2.55
N VAL A 75 -9.67 -16.02 -3.86
CA VAL A 75 -9.77 -14.76 -4.62
C VAL A 75 -11.24 -14.35 -4.79
N SER A 76 -12.08 -15.25 -5.34
CA SER A 76 -13.47 -14.89 -5.69
C SER A 76 -14.37 -14.72 -4.46
N LEU A 77 -14.35 -15.67 -3.51
CA LEU A 77 -15.26 -15.63 -2.34
C LEU A 77 -14.67 -14.77 -1.23
N LYS A 78 -13.44 -15.05 -0.76
CA LYS A 78 -12.86 -14.36 0.38
C LYS A 78 -12.55 -12.89 0.03
N TYR A 79 -11.70 -12.61 -0.99
CA TYR A 79 -11.27 -11.24 -1.26
C TYR A 79 -12.33 -10.42 -2.01
N ILE A 80 -12.75 -10.84 -3.19
CA ILE A 80 -13.63 -10.06 -4.07
C ILE A 80 -15.06 -9.95 -3.51
N SER A 81 -15.59 -11.03 -2.92
CA SER A 81 -16.98 -11.02 -2.44
C SER A 81 -17.12 -10.56 -0.99
N TYR A 82 -16.14 -10.84 -0.10
CA TYR A 82 -16.24 -10.58 1.33
C TYR A 82 -15.32 -9.43 1.79
N VAL A 83 -13.99 -9.54 1.64
CA VAL A 83 -13.03 -8.54 2.14
C VAL A 83 -13.25 -7.17 1.53
N MET A 84 -13.49 -7.08 0.23
CA MET A 84 -13.74 -5.82 -0.47
C MET A 84 -15.01 -5.07 -0.01
N ARG A 85 -15.84 -5.65 0.86
CA ARG A 85 -16.94 -4.90 1.52
C ARG A 85 -16.42 -3.95 2.58
N ALA A 86 -15.24 -4.24 3.16
CA ALA A 86 -14.62 -3.42 4.19
C ALA A 86 -13.81 -2.30 3.52
N ASP A 87 -14.46 -1.20 3.20
CA ASP A 87 -13.86 0.02 2.68
C ASP A 87 -14.07 1.21 3.61
N ASN A 88 -13.15 2.15 3.57
CA ASN A 88 -13.26 3.42 4.27
C ASN A 88 -13.26 4.56 3.23
N ALA A 89 -14.43 5.09 2.91
CA ALA A 89 -14.62 6.11 1.86
C ALA A 89 -14.00 5.70 0.51
N GLY A 90 -14.13 4.42 0.15
CA GLY A 90 -13.57 3.84 -1.06
C GLY A 90 -12.15 3.27 -0.89
N GLU A 91 -11.37 3.68 0.10
CA GLU A 91 -10.02 3.15 0.33
C GLU A 91 -10.06 1.73 0.92
N GLY A 92 -9.21 0.84 0.41
CA GLY A 92 -8.99 -0.54 0.89
C GLY A 92 -7.60 -0.76 1.46
N GLY A 93 -7.22 -2.03 1.63
CA GLY A 93 -5.93 -2.47 2.14
C GLY A 93 -5.90 -2.73 3.64
N ILE A 94 -4.85 -3.43 4.08
CA ILE A 94 -4.73 -3.96 5.45
C ILE A 94 -4.72 -2.86 6.53
N LEU A 95 -4.10 -1.70 6.28
CA LEU A 95 -4.09 -0.58 7.24
C LEU A 95 -5.46 0.09 7.36
N THR A 96 -6.21 0.18 6.26
CA THR A 96 -7.60 0.63 6.27
C THR A 96 -8.46 -0.33 7.08
N LEU A 97 -8.30 -1.63 6.87
CA LEU A 97 -9.02 -2.68 7.61
C LEU A 97 -8.70 -2.63 9.11
N MET A 98 -7.42 -2.43 9.48
CA MET A 98 -6.98 -2.19 10.86
C MET A 98 -7.70 -0.97 11.49
N SER A 99 -7.75 0.12 10.75
CA SER A 99 -8.41 1.36 11.21
C SER A 99 -9.91 1.15 11.44
N LEU A 100 -10.59 0.45 10.53
CA LEU A 100 -12.02 0.12 10.65
C LEU A 100 -12.27 -0.81 11.84
N ALA A 101 -11.48 -1.85 12.03
CA ALA A 101 -11.60 -2.80 13.14
C ALA A 101 -11.36 -2.12 14.50
N GLY A 102 -10.48 -1.12 14.55
CA GLY A 102 -10.15 -0.39 15.77
C GLY A 102 -11.17 0.66 16.20
N ARG A 103 -11.97 1.23 15.28
CA ARG A 103 -12.89 2.36 15.58
C ARG A 103 -13.88 2.09 16.71
N ASN A 104 -14.50 0.91 16.70
CA ASN A 104 -15.56 0.54 17.64
C ASN A 104 -15.09 -0.48 18.68
N THR A 105 -13.78 -0.57 18.91
CA THR A 105 -13.16 -1.51 19.83
C THR A 105 -12.36 -0.70 20.85
N GLY A 106 -12.43 -1.04 22.13
CA GLY A 106 -11.76 -0.29 23.20
C GLY A 106 -10.62 -1.07 23.87
N GLY A 107 -9.71 -0.36 24.53
CA GLY A 107 -8.71 -0.92 25.42
C GLY A 107 -7.69 -1.86 24.77
N LYS A 108 -7.39 -2.98 25.43
CA LYS A 108 -6.36 -3.96 25.00
C LYS A 108 -6.69 -4.60 23.64
N ALA A 109 -7.97 -4.78 23.32
CA ALA A 109 -8.37 -5.38 22.05
C ALA A 109 -7.99 -4.49 20.85
N THR A 110 -8.17 -3.17 20.96
CA THR A 110 -7.70 -2.23 19.92
C THR A 110 -6.20 -2.33 19.71
N ALA A 111 -5.41 -2.43 20.78
CA ALA A 111 -3.96 -2.56 20.66
C ALA A 111 -3.55 -3.84 19.89
N ILE A 112 -4.23 -4.97 20.15
CA ILE A 112 -3.98 -6.22 19.43
C ILE A 112 -4.32 -6.06 17.95
N LEU A 113 -5.49 -5.49 17.61
CA LEU A 113 -5.91 -5.29 16.22
C LEU A 113 -4.94 -4.37 15.47
N VAL A 114 -4.43 -3.33 16.13
CA VAL A 114 -3.40 -2.44 15.58
C VAL A 114 -2.11 -3.19 15.31
N ILE A 115 -1.64 -4.00 16.25
CA ILE A 115 -0.42 -4.81 16.05
C ILE A 115 -0.61 -5.77 14.86
N MET A 116 -1.76 -6.44 14.78
CA MET A 116 -2.08 -7.33 13.65
C MET A 116 -2.06 -6.61 12.30
N GLY A 117 -2.69 -5.43 12.22
CA GLY A 117 -2.68 -4.63 11.00
C GLY A 117 -1.28 -4.13 10.61
N LEU A 118 -0.45 -3.77 11.61
CA LEU A 118 0.93 -3.36 11.36
C LEU A 118 1.80 -4.53 10.88
N ILE A 119 1.62 -5.73 11.43
CA ILE A 119 2.31 -6.94 10.96
C ILE A 119 1.90 -7.24 9.51
N GLY A 120 0.59 -7.22 9.20
CA GLY A 120 0.11 -7.45 7.84
C GLY A 120 0.62 -6.40 6.84
N GLY A 121 0.57 -5.11 7.20
CA GLY A 121 1.16 -4.05 6.38
C GLY A 121 2.67 -4.23 6.18
N SER A 122 3.37 -4.71 7.19
CA SER A 122 4.82 -4.99 7.12
C SER A 122 5.13 -6.18 6.20
N PHE A 123 4.33 -7.23 6.22
CA PHE A 123 4.46 -8.36 5.29
C PHE A 123 4.20 -7.93 3.84
N PHE A 124 3.24 -7.02 3.62
CA PHE A 124 3.00 -6.48 2.29
C PHE A 124 4.23 -5.76 1.71
N TYR A 125 5.01 -5.02 2.53
CA TYR A 125 6.29 -4.46 2.07
C TYR A 125 7.30 -5.56 1.68
N GLY A 126 7.30 -6.70 2.37
CA GLY A 126 8.13 -7.85 2.02
C GLY A 126 7.70 -8.50 0.69
N GLU A 127 6.40 -8.65 0.49
CA GLU A 127 5.80 -9.16 -0.75
C GLU A 127 6.19 -8.30 -1.96
N VAL A 128 6.06 -6.98 -1.83
CA VAL A 128 6.33 -6.03 -2.94
C VAL A 128 7.79 -6.01 -3.38
N VAL A 129 8.74 -6.39 -2.56
CA VAL A 129 10.14 -6.54 -2.97
C VAL A 129 10.32 -7.79 -3.85
N ILE A 130 9.59 -8.87 -3.56
CA ILE A 130 9.75 -10.15 -4.27
C ILE A 130 8.98 -10.16 -5.59
N THR A 131 7.78 -9.58 -5.64
CA THR A 131 6.90 -9.63 -6.81
C THR A 131 7.54 -9.13 -8.11
N PRO A 132 8.17 -7.94 -8.18
CA PRO A 132 8.83 -7.48 -9.40
C PRO A 132 9.98 -8.40 -9.82
N ALA A 133 10.74 -8.93 -8.84
CA ALA A 133 11.86 -9.80 -9.11
C ALA A 133 11.39 -11.12 -9.75
N ILE A 134 10.48 -11.86 -9.11
CA ILE A 134 10.01 -13.16 -9.60
C ILE A 134 9.28 -13.02 -10.93
N SER A 135 8.41 -12.02 -11.09
CA SER A 135 7.60 -11.86 -12.30
C SER A 135 8.47 -11.54 -13.52
N VAL A 136 9.37 -10.54 -13.39
CA VAL A 136 10.23 -10.14 -14.52
C VAL A 136 11.25 -11.22 -14.85
N MET A 137 11.86 -11.87 -13.84
CA MET A 137 12.78 -12.98 -14.09
C MET A 137 12.08 -14.15 -14.79
N SER A 138 10.89 -14.56 -14.32
CA SER A 138 10.12 -15.65 -14.95
C SER A 138 9.75 -15.35 -16.41
N ALA A 139 9.46 -14.08 -16.74
CA ALA A 139 9.20 -13.69 -18.12
C ALA A 139 10.47 -13.78 -18.98
N ILE A 140 11.60 -13.31 -18.45
CA ILE A 140 12.88 -13.29 -19.17
C ILE A 140 13.50 -14.69 -19.26
N GLU A 141 13.26 -15.58 -18.30
CA GLU A 141 13.63 -17.01 -18.37
C GLU A 141 13.04 -17.73 -19.60
N GLY A 142 11.99 -17.18 -20.20
CA GLY A 142 11.51 -17.65 -21.51
C GLY A 142 12.55 -17.55 -22.65
N LEU A 143 13.59 -16.72 -22.50
CA LEU A 143 14.72 -16.67 -23.42
C LEU A 143 15.50 -17.99 -23.48
N GLU A 144 15.59 -18.73 -22.38
CA GLU A 144 16.24 -20.03 -22.33
C GLU A 144 15.61 -21.01 -23.33
N ILE A 145 14.29 -20.93 -23.53
CA ILE A 145 13.56 -21.77 -24.50
C ILE A 145 13.78 -21.27 -25.91
N ALA A 146 13.82 -19.94 -26.14
CA ALA A 146 13.98 -19.36 -27.48
C ALA A 146 15.43 -19.42 -27.95
N ALA A 147 16.41 -19.20 -27.08
CA ALA A 147 17.83 -19.16 -27.36
C ALA A 147 18.64 -19.50 -26.09
N PRO A 148 18.98 -20.79 -25.87
CA PRO A 148 19.70 -21.25 -24.67
C PRO A 148 21.05 -20.54 -24.42
N SER A 149 21.66 -20.00 -25.48
CA SER A 149 22.92 -19.22 -25.38
C SER A 149 22.75 -17.88 -24.61
N LEU A 150 21.53 -17.43 -24.42
CA LEU A 150 21.21 -16.17 -23.72
C LEU A 150 20.97 -16.35 -22.21
N ASP A 151 21.05 -17.56 -21.68
CA ASP A 151 20.89 -17.88 -20.28
C ASP A 151 21.72 -16.97 -19.34
N PRO A 152 23.04 -16.72 -19.58
CA PRO A 152 23.83 -15.83 -18.73
C PRO A 152 23.35 -14.37 -18.70
N TYR A 153 22.50 -13.97 -19.64
CA TYR A 153 21.98 -12.61 -19.75
C TYR A 153 20.62 -12.42 -19.04
N ILE A 154 20.01 -13.46 -18.48
CA ILE A 154 18.70 -13.39 -17.80
C ILE A 154 18.75 -12.38 -16.65
N VAL A 155 19.73 -12.50 -15.74
CA VAL A 155 19.90 -11.60 -14.61
C VAL A 155 20.20 -10.14 -15.07
N PRO A 156 21.18 -9.87 -15.95
CA PRO A 156 21.42 -8.52 -16.47
C PRO A 156 20.23 -7.88 -17.17
N LEU A 157 19.48 -8.65 -17.96
CA LEU A 157 18.28 -8.15 -18.64
C LEU A 157 17.16 -7.84 -17.64
N SER A 158 16.95 -8.70 -16.65
CA SER A 158 15.97 -8.47 -15.58
C SER A 158 16.28 -7.18 -14.80
N ILE A 159 17.55 -6.97 -14.44
CA ILE A 159 18.02 -5.74 -13.80
C ILE A 159 17.77 -4.54 -14.72
N THR A 160 18.06 -4.65 -16.01
CA THR A 160 17.86 -3.55 -16.96
C THR A 160 16.39 -3.17 -17.07
N VAL A 161 15.49 -4.14 -17.24
CA VAL A 161 14.03 -3.91 -17.34
C VAL A 161 13.51 -3.24 -16.08
N LEU A 162 13.89 -3.73 -14.89
CA LEU A 162 13.46 -3.16 -13.64
C LEU A 162 14.07 -1.78 -13.36
N THR A 163 15.33 -1.56 -13.73
CA THR A 163 15.96 -0.23 -13.64
C THR A 163 15.17 0.80 -14.45
N LEU A 164 14.84 0.45 -15.70
CA LEU A 164 14.01 1.32 -16.55
C LEU A 164 12.64 1.58 -15.90
N LEU A 165 12.00 0.55 -15.35
CA LEU A 165 10.72 0.70 -14.66
C LEU A 165 10.82 1.69 -13.49
N PHE A 166 11.77 1.51 -12.58
CA PHE A 166 11.93 2.36 -11.40
C PHE A 166 12.33 3.80 -11.74
N VAL A 167 13.08 4.02 -12.82
CA VAL A 167 13.44 5.36 -13.32
C VAL A 167 12.22 6.08 -13.92
N ILE A 168 11.36 5.36 -14.64
CA ILE A 168 10.16 5.93 -15.28
C ILE A 168 9.08 6.28 -14.26
N GLN A 169 9.05 5.65 -13.09
CA GLN A 169 8.06 5.87 -12.02
C GLN A 169 7.79 7.35 -11.71
N LYS A 170 8.80 8.20 -11.73
CA LYS A 170 8.70 9.64 -11.44
C LYS A 170 7.77 10.40 -12.39
N HIS A 171 7.57 9.90 -13.62
CA HIS A 171 6.73 10.55 -14.63
C HIS A 171 5.25 10.17 -14.50
N GLY A 172 4.93 9.26 -13.58
CA GLY A 172 3.58 8.82 -13.29
C GLY A 172 3.02 7.79 -14.26
N THR A 173 1.93 7.15 -13.83
CA THR A 173 1.24 6.12 -14.60
C THR A 173 0.23 6.69 -15.61
N GLY A 174 -0.04 8.00 -15.60
CA GLY A 174 -1.11 8.60 -16.39
C GLY A 174 -0.96 8.43 -17.91
N MET A 175 0.24 8.60 -18.44
CA MET A 175 0.50 8.41 -19.87
C MET A 175 0.65 6.93 -20.21
N VAL A 176 1.40 6.19 -19.38
CA VAL A 176 1.70 4.76 -19.59
C VAL A 176 0.48 3.89 -19.24
N GLY A 177 -0.34 4.30 -18.26
CA GLY A 177 -1.54 3.59 -17.82
C GLY A 177 -2.59 3.39 -18.91
N LYS A 178 -2.67 4.29 -19.88
CA LYS A 178 -3.56 4.12 -21.05
C LYS A 178 -3.15 2.92 -21.93
N LEU A 179 -1.88 2.53 -21.91
CA LEU A 179 -1.37 1.35 -22.62
C LEU A 179 -1.52 0.07 -21.80
N PHE A 180 -1.65 0.16 -20.48
CA PHE A 180 -1.74 -1.02 -19.62
C PHE A 180 -3.00 -1.84 -19.90
N ALA A 181 -4.13 -1.18 -20.06
CA ALA A 181 -5.40 -1.84 -20.29
C ALA A 181 -5.42 -2.67 -21.58
N PRO A 182 -5.05 -2.14 -22.76
CA PRO A 182 -5.01 -2.94 -24.00
C PRO A 182 -3.94 -4.06 -23.94
N VAL A 183 -2.77 -3.81 -23.35
CA VAL A 183 -1.72 -4.83 -23.20
C VAL A 183 -2.21 -5.99 -22.32
N MET A 184 -2.79 -5.68 -21.14
CA MET A 184 -3.30 -6.72 -20.24
C MET A 184 -4.53 -7.44 -20.80
N LEU A 185 -5.40 -6.76 -21.54
CA LEU A 185 -6.50 -7.43 -22.22
C LEU A 185 -5.99 -8.41 -23.29
N LEU A 186 -4.99 -7.98 -24.08
CA LEU A 186 -4.31 -8.88 -25.04
C LEU A 186 -3.66 -10.06 -24.31
N TRP A 187 -2.98 -9.80 -23.17
CA TRP A 187 -2.37 -10.81 -22.33
C TRP A 187 -3.39 -11.89 -21.90
N PHE A 188 -4.49 -11.48 -21.26
CA PHE A 188 -5.53 -12.43 -20.83
C PHE A 188 -6.19 -13.15 -22.01
N THR A 189 -6.36 -12.48 -23.13
CA THR A 189 -6.88 -13.13 -24.36
C THR A 189 -5.94 -14.21 -24.87
N VAL A 190 -4.63 -13.93 -24.92
CA VAL A 190 -3.62 -14.90 -25.35
C VAL A 190 -3.55 -16.08 -24.37
N LEU A 191 -3.59 -15.81 -23.05
CA LEU A 191 -3.68 -16.86 -22.04
C LEU A 191 -4.86 -17.80 -22.28
N ALA A 192 -6.05 -17.23 -22.52
CA ALA A 192 -7.27 -17.99 -22.76
C ALA A 192 -7.20 -18.80 -24.06
N VAL A 193 -6.73 -18.20 -25.15
CA VAL A 193 -6.65 -18.84 -26.47
C VAL A 193 -5.66 -20.01 -26.46
N LEU A 194 -4.44 -19.79 -25.94
CA LEU A 194 -3.43 -20.85 -25.88
C LEU A 194 -3.89 -21.98 -24.94
N GLY A 195 -4.48 -21.62 -23.78
CA GLY A 195 -5.03 -22.60 -22.85
C GLY A 195 -6.16 -23.41 -23.48
N ALA A 196 -7.14 -22.76 -24.08
CA ALA A 196 -8.25 -23.45 -24.76
C ALA A 196 -7.75 -24.37 -25.89
N ARG A 197 -6.81 -23.91 -26.73
CA ARG A 197 -6.20 -24.72 -27.78
C ARG A 197 -5.63 -26.02 -27.21
N SER A 198 -4.87 -25.96 -26.12
CA SER A 198 -4.27 -27.14 -25.50
C SER A 198 -5.33 -28.08 -24.91
N ILE A 199 -6.35 -27.54 -24.26
CA ILE A 199 -7.47 -28.31 -23.70
C ILE A 199 -8.23 -29.06 -24.81
N PHE A 200 -8.45 -28.45 -25.97
CA PHE A 200 -9.08 -29.11 -27.10
C PHE A 200 -8.32 -30.36 -27.57
N HIS A 201 -6.97 -30.36 -27.45
CA HIS A 201 -6.14 -31.53 -27.81
C HIS A 201 -6.13 -32.61 -26.72
N ASN A 202 -6.41 -32.26 -25.48
CA ASN A 202 -6.52 -33.18 -24.35
C ASN A 202 -7.61 -32.75 -23.36
N PRO A 203 -8.91 -32.97 -23.66
CA PRO A 203 -10.02 -32.54 -22.85
C PRO A 203 -10.14 -33.27 -21.50
N GLU A 204 -9.40 -34.36 -21.33
CA GLU A 204 -9.37 -35.12 -20.08
C GLU A 204 -8.98 -34.28 -18.87
N VAL A 205 -8.15 -33.25 -19.08
CA VAL A 205 -7.69 -32.32 -18.04
C VAL A 205 -8.85 -31.62 -17.32
N LEU A 206 -10.02 -31.48 -17.94
CA LEU A 206 -11.21 -30.86 -17.33
C LEU A 206 -11.76 -31.67 -16.15
N GLN A 207 -11.40 -32.94 -16.00
CA GLN A 207 -11.74 -33.73 -14.82
C GLN A 207 -11.16 -33.11 -13.53
N ALA A 208 -10.05 -32.36 -13.62
CA ALA A 208 -9.46 -31.66 -12.48
C ALA A 208 -10.34 -30.53 -11.90
N LEU A 209 -11.45 -30.16 -12.55
CA LEU A 209 -12.47 -29.28 -11.96
C LEU A 209 -13.16 -29.93 -10.74
N ASN A 210 -13.19 -31.25 -10.68
CA ASN A 210 -13.74 -31.98 -9.56
C ASN A 210 -12.81 -31.85 -8.33
N PRO A 211 -13.30 -31.32 -7.18
CA PRO A 211 -12.51 -31.19 -5.96
C PRO A 211 -12.01 -32.54 -5.40
N ALA A 212 -12.61 -33.65 -5.81
CA ALA A 212 -12.17 -34.98 -5.44
C ALA A 212 -10.70 -35.25 -5.80
N TRP A 213 -10.18 -34.65 -6.87
CA TRP A 213 -8.77 -34.78 -7.25
C TRP A 213 -7.84 -34.10 -6.26
N ALA A 214 -8.22 -32.95 -5.71
CA ALA A 214 -7.47 -32.31 -4.65
C ALA A 214 -7.43 -33.19 -3.38
N ILE A 215 -8.55 -33.81 -3.01
CA ILE A 215 -8.63 -34.74 -1.88
C ILE A 215 -7.80 -36.00 -2.15
N HIS A 216 -7.93 -36.59 -3.33
CA HIS A 216 -7.15 -37.76 -3.73
C HIS A 216 -5.65 -37.49 -3.66
N PHE A 217 -5.21 -36.31 -4.13
CA PHE A 217 -3.82 -35.89 -4.06
C PHE A 217 -3.29 -35.87 -2.61
N PHE A 218 -4.07 -35.41 -1.64
CA PHE A 218 -3.67 -35.45 -0.24
C PHE A 218 -3.63 -36.87 0.35
N LEU A 219 -4.52 -37.74 -0.08
CA LEU A 219 -4.55 -39.13 0.39
C LEU A 219 -3.40 -39.95 -0.18
N GLU A 220 -3.04 -39.72 -1.45
CA GLU A 220 -1.98 -40.44 -2.15
C GLU A 220 -0.58 -40.00 -1.69
N TYR A 221 -0.30 -38.68 -1.73
CA TYR A 221 1.04 -38.14 -1.44
C TYR A 221 1.25 -37.72 0.02
N LYS A 222 0.25 -37.82 0.87
CA LYS A 222 0.31 -37.61 2.34
C LYS A 222 1.09 -36.35 2.76
N GLN A 223 2.26 -36.52 3.43
CA GLN A 223 3.04 -35.39 3.94
C GLN A 223 3.60 -34.51 2.81
N ILE A 224 3.94 -35.10 1.67
CA ILE A 224 4.53 -34.36 0.56
C ILE A 224 3.49 -33.40 -0.05
N SER A 225 2.21 -33.81 -0.13
CA SER A 225 1.12 -32.94 -0.61
C SER A 225 0.88 -31.72 0.28
N PHE A 226 1.14 -31.84 1.58
CA PHE A 226 1.08 -30.69 2.48
C PHE A 226 2.14 -29.63 2.14
N PHE A 227 3.37 -30.05 1.86
CA PHE A 227 4.43 -29.11 1.43
C PHE A 227 4.12 -28.48 0.07
N ALA A 228 3.46 -29.22 -0.82
CA ALA A 228 3.03 -28.74 -2.13
C ALA A 228 2.06 -27.55 -2.06
N LEU A 229 1.24 -27.46 -0.98
CA LEU A 229 0.38 -26.29 -0.72
C LEU A 229 1.18 -24.98 -0.74
N GLY A 230 2.43 -24.99 -0.27
CA GLY A 230 3.29 -23.82 -0.29
C GLY A 230 3.61 -23.32 -1.71
N SER A 231 3.59 -24.18 -2.73
CA SER A 231 3.78 -23.77 -4.12
C SER A 231 2.46 -23.35 -4.78
N VAL A 232 1.34 -23.99 -4.42
CA VAL A 232 0.03 -23.62 -4.97
C VAL A 232 -0.40 -22.20 -4.60
N VAL A 233 0.09 -21.67 -3.45
CA VAL A 233 -0.15 -20.28 -3.03
C VAL A 233 0.29 -19.26 -4.09
N LEU A 234 1.28 -19.59 -4.91
CA LEU A 234 1.75 -18.72 -5.98
C LEU A 234 0.64 -18.34 -6.99
N ALA A 235 -0.38 -19.19 -7.14
CA ALA A 235 -1.53 -18.92 -8.01
C ALA A 235 -2.46 -17.79 -7.49
N ILE A 236 -2.37 -17.46 -6.20
CA ILE A 236 -3.25 -16.48 -5.54
C ILE A 236 -2.48 -15.27 -5.00
N THR A 237 -1.23 -15.09 -5.41
CA THR A 237 -0.45 -13.90 -5.08
C THR A 237 -1.09 -12.65 -5.70
N GLY A 238 -0.86 -11.47 -5.08
CA GLY A 238 -1.43 -10.20 -5.53
C GLY A 238 -2.86 -9.89 -5.02
N VAL A 239 -3.49 -10.78 -4.23
CA VAL A 239 -4.83 -10.53 -3.68
C VAL A 239 -4.86 -9.37 -2.68
N GLU A 240 -3.78 -9.14 -1.95
CA GLU A 240 -3.67 -7.99 -1.03
C GLU A 240 -3.49 -6.68 -1.81
N ALA A 241 -2.71 -6.69 -2.90
CA ALA A 241 -2.57 -5.55 -3.80
C ALA A 241 -3.92 -5.20 -4.44
N LEU A 242 -4.69 -6.20 -4.89
CA LEU A 242 -6.05 -6.03 -5.41
C LEU A 242 -6.97 -5.31 -4.40
N TYR A 243 -6.89 -5.69 -3.12
CA TYR A 243 -7.68 -5.04 -2.08
C TYR A 243 -7.18 -3.61 -1.79
N ALA A 244 -5.88 -3.36 -1.86
CA ALA A 244 -5.32 -2.01 -1.71
C ALA A 244 -5.73 -1.07 -2.86
N ASP A 245 -5.77 -1.58 -4.09
CA ASP A 245 -6.12 -0.82 -5.29
C ASP A 245 -7.62 -0.53 -5.45
N MET A 246 -8.44 -1.12 -4.61
CA MET A 246 -9.90 -0.87 -4.62
C MET A 246 -10.24 0.63 -4.53
N GLY A 247 -9.39 1.44 -3.89
CA GLY A 247 -9.56 2.88 -3.77
C GLY A 247 -9.53 3.64 -5.10
N HIS A 248 -8.92 3.06 -6.13
CA HIS A 248 -8.76 3.71 -7.44
C HIS A 248 -9.89 3.41 -8.40
N PHE A 249 -10.39 2.18 -8.39
CA PHE A 249 -11.33 1.69 -9.41
C PHE A 249 -12.72 1.40 -8.88
N GLY A 250 -12.87 1.25 -7.57
CA GLY A 250 -14.12 0.84 -6.95
C GLY A 250 -14.42 -0.66 -7.07
N LYS A 251 -15.42 -1.14 -6.32
CA LYS A 251 -15.74 -2.57 -6.20
C LYS A 251 -16.34 -3.19 -7.46
N THR A 252 -17.23 -2.47 -8.13
CA THR A 252 -18.01 -3.00 -9.27
C THR A 252 -17.14 -3.25 -10.50
N PRO A 253 -16.27 -2.32 -10.96
CA PRO A 253 -15.35 -2.57 -12.06
C PRO A 253 -14.40 -3.75 -11.80
N ILE A 254 -13.85 -3.84 -10.58
CA ILE A 254 -12.96 -4.94 -10.18
C ILE A 254 -13.69 -6.28 -10.27
N ARG A 255 -14.91 -6.39 -9.71
CA ARG A 255 -15.71 -7.63 -9.77
C ARG A 255 -16.04 -8.02 -11.21
N LEU A 256 -16.44 -7.05 -12.02
CA LEU A 256 -16.78 -7.31 -13.41
C LEU A 256 -15.57 -7.82 -14.19
N ALA A 257 -14.42 -7.16 -14.06
CA ALA A 257 -13.17 -7.59 -14.68
C ALA A 257 -12.77 -9.02 -14.27
N TRP A 258 -12.87 -9.34 -12.98
CA TRP A 258 -12.52 -10.65 -12.45
C TRP A 258 -13.35 -11.77 -13.07
N PHE A 259 -14.68 -11.67 -12.95
CA PHE A 259 -15.55 -12.77 -13.37
C PHE A 259 -15.71 -12.87 -14.87
N SER A 260 -15.58 -11.76 -15.64
CA SER A 260 -15.78 -11.79 -17.09
C SER A 260 -14.51 -12.15 -17.89
N VAL A 261 -13.33 -11.75 -17.41
CA VAL A 261 -12.08 -11.88 -18.17
C VAL A 261 -11.02 -12.63 -17.40
N VAL A 262 -10.68 -12.20 -16.18
CA VAL A 262 -9.44 -12.62 -15.51
C VAL A 262 -9.51 -14.08 -15.09
N VAL A 263 -10.49 -14.49 -14.27
CA VAL A 263 -10.56 -15.88 -13.78
C VAL A 263 -10.79 -16.89 -14.92
N PRO A 264 -11.64 -16.62 -15.93
CA PRO A 264 -11.75 -17.55 -17.06
C PRO A 264 -10.43 -17.73 -17.80
N SER A 265 -9.69 -16.65 -18.06
CA SER A 265 -8.40 -16.71 -18.76
C SER A 265 -7.34 -17.46 -17.95
N LEU A 266 -7.25 -17.23 -16.64
CA LEU A 266 -6.34 -17.94 -15.75
C LEU A 266 -6.64 -19.43 -15.69
N VAL A 267 -7.90 -19.81 -15.50
CA VAL A 267 -8.31 -21.22 -15.45
C VAL A 267 -8.00 -21.92 -16.78
N LEU A 268 -8.36 -21.31 -17.90
CA LEU A 268 -8.04 -21.87 -19.21
C LEU A 268 -6.54 -22.06 -19.40
N ASN A 269 -5.72 -21.11 -18.96
CA ASN A 269 -4.27 -21.21 -19.09
C ASN A 269 -3.68 -22.31 -18.22
N TYR A 270 -4.02 -22.38 -16.92
CA TYR A 270 -3.53 -23.42 -16.02
C TYR A 270 -3.94 -24.81 -16.49
N PHE A 271 -5.20 -25.00 -16.91
CA PHE A 271 -5.68 -26.26 -17.45
C PHE A 271 -5.01 -26.59 -18.80
N GLY A 272 -4.74 -25.57 -19.62
CA GLY A 272 -4.00 -25.72 -20.86
C GLY A 272 -2.56 -26.19 -20.64
N GLN A 273 -1.85 -25.63 -19.66
CA GLN A 273 -0.53 -26.09 -19.25
C GLN A 273 -0.58 -27.55 -18.75
N GLY A 274 -1.57 -27.89 -17.93
CA GLY A 274 -1.78 -29.28 -17.49
C GLY A 274 -2.08 -30.23 -18.63
N ALA A 275 -2.91 -29.84 -19.59
CA ALA A 275 -3.19 -30.64 -20.80
C ALA A 275 -1.94 -30.90 -21.67
N LEU A 276 -1.05 -29.89 -21.76
CA LEU A 276 0.24 -30.00 -22.41
C LEU A 276 1.14 -31.02 -21.70
N LEU A 277 1.27 -30.88 -20.37
CA LEU A 277 2.14 -31.75 -19.56
C LEU A 277 1.71 -33.21 -19.56
N LEU A 278 0.42 -33.48 -19.55
CA LEU A 278 -0.11 -34.85 -19.65
C LEU A 278 0.29 -35.56 -20.95
N LYS A 279 0.50 -34.79 -22.02
CA LYS A 279 0.85 -35.30 -23.32
C LYS A 279 2.36 -35.27 -23.62
N HIS A 280 3.01 -34.23 -23.09
CA HIS A 280 4.42 -33.91 -23.25
C HIS A 280 5.07 -33.63 -21.89
N PRO A 281 5.42 -34.66 -21.10
CA PRO A 281 6.03 -34.50 -19.78
C PRO A 281 7.35 -33.70 -19.80
N GLU A 282 8.08 -33.73 -20.90
CA GLU A 282 9.30 -32.95 -21.09
C GLU A 282 9.08 -31.41 -21.05
N ALA A 283 7.85 -30.98 -21.29
CA ALA A 283 7.48 -29.56 -21.22
C ALA A 283 7.53 -28.96 -19.78
N ILE A 284 7.81 -29.78 -18.76
CA ILE A 284 7.99 -29.36 -17.36
C ILE A 284 9.07 -28.28 -17.21
N LYS A 285 10.05 -28.21 -18.12
CA LYS A 285 11.09 -27.17 -18.07
C LYS A 285 10.51 -25.76 -18.05
N ASN A 286 9.53 -25.51 -18.92
CA ASN A 286 8.78 -24.26 -18.91
C ASN A 286 7.40 -24.45 -19.57
N PRO A 287 6.40 -24.97 -18.83
CA PRO A 287 5.10 -25.32 -19.40
C PRO A 287 4.38 -24.14 -20.04
N PHE A 288 4.61 -22.95 -19.52
CA PHE A 288 3.97 -21.74 -20.00
C PHE A 288 4.43 -21.34 -21.41
N PHE A 289 5.73 -21.21 -21.64
CA PHE A 289 6.25 -20.82 -22.95
C PHE A 289 6.12 -21.94 -24.00
N LEU A 290 6.24 -23.20 -23.59
CA LEU A 290 6.03 -24.34 -24.45
C LEU A 290 4.57 -24.61 -24.86
N LEU A 291 3.62 -23.88 -24.23
CA LEU A 291 2.21 -23.86 -24.66
C LEU A 291 2.03 -23.10 -26.00
N ALA A 292 2.92 -22.13 -26.26
CA ALA A 292 2.90 -21.34 -27.49
C ALA A 292 3.49 -22.11 -28.66
N PRO A 293 3.00 -21.94 -29.91
CA PRO A 293 3.65 -22.46 -31.08
C PRO A 293 4.99 -21.74 -31.35
N ASP A 294 5.94 -22.39 -32.00
CA ASP A 294 7.32 -21.91 -32.21
C ASP A 294 7.39 -20.47 -32.76
N TRP A 295 6.53 -20.16 -33.75
CA TRP A 295 6.48 -18.82 -34.35
C TRP A 295 6.00 -17.73 -33.37
N ALA A 296 5.23 -18.10 -32.35
CA ALA A 296 4.67 -17.18 -31.36
C ALA A 296 5.55 -17.00 -30.12
N LEU A 297 6.64 -17.75 -29.99
CA LEU A 297 7.49 -17.75 -28.80
C LEU A 297 8.08 -16.35 -28.50
N ILE A 298 8.67 -15.68 -29.51
CA ILE A 298 9.23 -14.33 -29.34
C ILE A 298 8.15 -13.28 -29.07
N PRO A 299 7.05 -13.20 -29.84
CA PRO A 299 5.92 -12.32 -29.46
C PRO A 299 5.39 -12.59 -28.06
N MET A 300 5.30 -13.84 -27.62
CA MET A 300 4.85 -14.22 -26.29
C MET A 300 5.81 -13.75 -25.20
N LEU A 301 7.12 -13.87 -25.43
CA LEU A 301 8.15 -13.38 -24.52
C LEU A 301 8.08 -11.85 -24.34
N ILE A 302 7.91 -11.11 -25.42
CA ILE A 302 7.74 -9.65 -25.38
C ILE A 302 6.47 -9.30 -24.61
N LEU A 303 5.36 -9.98 -24.91
CA LEU A 303 4.08 -9.72 -24.24
C LEU A 303 4.13 -10.08 -22.75
N ALA A 304 4.77 -11.20 -22.39
CA ALA A 304 4.99 -11.60 -21.00
C ALA A 304 5.85 -10.58 -20.25
N THR A 305 6.93 -10.09 -20.87
CA THR A 305 7.78 -9.04 -20.26
C THR A 305 6.99 -7.74 -20.04
N LEU A 306 6.19 -7.32 -21.01
CA LEU A 306 5.31 -6.14 -20.84
C LEU A 306 4.28 -6.37 -19.73
N ALA A 307 3.65 -7.54 -19.66
CA ALA A 307 2.69 -7.87 -18.62
C ALA A 307 3.34 -7.86 -17.22
N THR A 308 4.56 -8.39 -17.08
CA THR A 308 5.28 -8.40 -15.80
C THR A 308 5.80 -7.01 -15.39
N VAL A 309 6.14 -6.15 -16.33
CA VAL A 309 6.42 -4.72 -16.07
C VAL A 309 5.17 -4.02 -15.54
N ILE A 310 4.00 -4.28 -16.12
CA ILE A 310 2.73 -3.72 -15.66
C ILE A 310 2.37 -4.27 -14.27
N ALA A 311 2.54 -5.56 -14.04
CA ALA A 311 2.35 -6.19 -12.74
C ALA A 311 3.23 -5.55 -11.66
N SER A 312 4.52 -5.38 -11.95
CA SER A 312 5.48 -4.73 -11.06
C SER A 312 5.09 -3.29 -10.76
N GLN A 313 4.62 -2.55 -11.77
CA GLN A 313 4.12 -1.18 -11.62
C GLN A 313 2.94 -1.10 -10.65
N ALA A 314 1.97 -2.00 -10.78
CA ALA A 314 0.78 -2.04 -9.93
C ALA A 314 1.16 -2.25 -8.46
N VAL A 315 2.03 -3.22 -8.19
CA VAL A 315 2.47 -3.54 -6.83
C VAL A 315 3.29 -2.41 -6.21
N ILE A 316 4.17 -1.74 -6.96
CA ILE A 316 4.92 -0.55 -6.51
C ILE A 316 3.95 0.60 -6.17
N SER A 317 2.92 0.83 -6.99
CA SER A 317 1.88 1.82 -6.73
C SER A 317 1.09 1.49 -5.46
N GLY A 318 0.79 0.21 -5.22
CA GLY A 318 0.16 -0.30 -4.01
C GLY A 318 0.96 0.05 -2.75
N VAL A 319 2.30 -0.08 -2.78
CA VAL A 319 3.17 0.33 -1.66
C VAL A 319 3.16 1.85 -1.44
N PHE A 320 3.15 2.64 -2.48
CA PHE A 320 3.03 4.09 -2.29
C PHE A 320 1.71 4.45 -1.60
N SER A 321 0.61 3.81 -1.98
CA SER A 321 -0.70 3.98 -1.34
C SER A 321 -0.68 3.53 0.13
N LEU A 322 -0.11 2.37 0.43
CA LEU A 322 0.07 1.87 1.80
C LEU A 322 0.96 2.82 2.64
N THR A 323 2.06 3.32 2.05
CA THR A 323 2.96 4.28 2.70
C THR A 323 2.23 5.58 3.04
N ARG A 324 1.43 6.11 2.12
CA ARG A 324 0.58 7.29 2.37
C ARG A 324 -0.38 7.05 3.53
N GLN A 325 -1.03 5.90 3.56
CA GLN A 325 -1.91 5.52 4.68
C GLN A 325 -1.14 5.44 6.00
N ALA A 326 0.06 4.82 6.01
CA ALA A 326 0.90 4.71 7.19
C ALA A 326 1.37 6.09 7.71
N VAL A 327 1.71 7.01 6.82
CA VAL A 327 2.05 8.41 7.17
C VAL A 327 0.83 9.13 7.78
N ARG A 328 -0.35 9.03 7.15
CA ARG A 328 -1.61 9.63 7.65
C ARG A 328 -2.01 9.10 9.02
N LEU A 329 -1.86 7.81 9.26
CA LEU A 329 -2.13 7.16 10.55
C LEU A 329 -1.03 7.41 11.59
N GLY A 330 0.06 8.09 11.20
CA GLY A 330 1.19 8.46 12.07
C GLY A 330 2.10 7.27 12.42
N TYR A 331 2.20 6.27 11.57
CA TYR A 331 3.12 5.13 11.71
C TYR A 331 4.44 5.33 10.95
N LEU A 332 4.49 6.24 9.99
CA LEU A 332 5.70 6.64 9.28
C LEU A 332 5.90 8.17 9.36
N PRO A 333 7.14 8.65 9.20
CA PRO A 333 7.41 10.09 9.16
C PRO A 333 6.75 10.73 7.94
N PRO A 334 6.44 12.04 7.99
CA PRO A 334 6.04 12.79 6.81
C PRO A 334 7.12 12.70 5.73
N MET A 335 6.73 12.32 4.51
CA MET A 335 7.60 12.18 3.35
C MET A 335 7.05 13.02 2.20
N ARG A 336 7.91 13.37 1.24
CA ARG A 336 7.50 14.04 0.02
C ARG A 336 6.66 13.09 -0.81
N ILE A 337 5.38 13.43 -1.00
CA ILE A 337 4.43 12.71 -1.84
C ILE A 337 4.19 13.59 -3.06
N ILE A 338 4.45 13.07 -4.25
CA ILE A 338 4.26 13.77 -5.52
C ILE A 338 3.05 13.14 -6.20
N HIS A 339 2.04 13.94 -6.50
CA HIS A 339 0.90 13.51 -7.29
C HIS A 339 1.28 13.54 -8.77
N THR A 340 1.15 12.41 -9.45
CA THR A 340 1.59 12.22 -10.83
C THR A 340 0.44 12.32 -11.85
N SER A 341 -0.81 12.42 -11.39
CA SER A 341 -1.99 12.63 -12.22
C SER A 341 -2.83 13.79 -11.70
N GLU A 342 -3.39 14.57 -12.61
CA GLU A 342 -4.35 15.62 -12.28
C GLU A 342 -5.77 15.09 -12.06
N GLU A 343 -6.11 13.94 -12.63
CA GLU A 343 -7.46 13.37 -12.60
C GLU A 343 -7.65 12.33 -11.49
N GLU A 344 -6.60 11.62 -11.11
CA GLU A 344 -6.67 10.49 -10.18
C GLU A 344 -5.85 10.73 -8.90
N SER A 345 -6.53 10.80 -7.76
CA SER A 345 -5.96 11.05 -6.43
C SER A 345 -4.97 10.01 -5.94
N GLY A 346 -5.08 8.83 -6.49
CA GLY A 346 -4.30 7.68 -6.07
C GLY A 346 -2.96 7.54 -6.76
N GLN A 347 -2.77 8.21 -7.89
CA GLN A 347 -1.50 8.16 -8.61
C GLN A 347 -0.47 9.05 -7.92
N ILE A 348 0.29 8.44 -7.03
CA ILE A 348 1.30 9.10 -6.22
C ILE A 348 2.67 8.46 -6.43
N TYR A 349 3.71 9.27 -6.27
CA TYR A 349 5.11 8.86 -6.29
C TYR A 349 5.81 9.30 -5.01
N ILE A 350 6.51 8.38 -4.35
CA ILE A 350 7.27 8.63 -3.13
C ILE A 350 8.75 8.30 -3.40
N PRO A 351 9.59 9.30 -3.69
CA PRO A 351 10.97 9.06 -4.15
C PRO A 351 11.80 8.16 -3.23
N VAL A 352 11.71 8.37 -1.92
CA VAL A 352 12.47 7.58 -0.93
C VAL A 352 12.07 6.10 -0.98
N ILE A 353 10.77 5.82 -1.02
CA ILE A 353 10.28 4.43 -1.07
C ILE A 353 10.63 3.78 -2.41
N ASN A 354 10.51 4.52 -3.51
CA ASN A 354 10.86 4.02 -4.84
C ASN A 354 12.31 3.52 -4.89
N TRP A 355 13.27 4.32 -4.45
CA TRP A 355 14.68 3.94 -4.49
C TRP A 355 15.05 2.88 -3.47
N LEU A 356 14.43 2.87 -2.28
CA LEU A 356 14.62 1.79 -1.31
C LEU A 356 14.12 0.45 -1.86
N LEU A 357 12.94 0.43 -2.49
CA LEU A 357 12.42 -0.76 -3.16
C LEU A 357 13.33 -1.20 -4.30
N TYR A 358 13.79 -0.29 -5.15
CA TYR A 358 14.71 -0.59 -6.24
C TYR A 358 15.96 -1.34 -5.76
N TYR A 359 16.65 -0.78 -4.75
CA TYR A 359 17.85 -1.44 -4.21
C TYR A 359 17.53 -2.78 -3.55
N ALA A 360 16.40 -2.89 -2.85
CA ALA A 360 15.97 -4.15 -2.26
C ALA A 360 15.70 -5.21 -3.33
N VAL A 361 14.99 -4.85 -4.41
CA VAL A 361 14.72 -5.74 -5.56
C VAL A 361 16.02 -6.15 -6.25
N LEU A 362 16.97 -5.23 -6.46
CA LEU A 362 18.28 -5.56 -7.03
C LEU A 362 19.05 -6.59 -6.20
N ILE A 363 19.11 -6.37 -4.87
CA ILE A 363 19.76 -7.32 -3.95
C ILE A 363 19.12 -8.69 -4.08
N VAL A 364 17.80 -8.75 -4.15
CA VAL A 364 17.04 -10.00 -4.26
C VAL A 364 17.36 -10.72 -5.57
N ILE A 365 17.36 -10.02 -6.71
CA ILE A 365 17.68 -10.63 -8.02
C ILE A 365 19.09 -11.20 -8.03
N ILE A 366 20.08 -10.42 -7.56
CA ILE A 366 21.49 -10.83 -7.52
C ILE A 366 21.70 -12.01 -6.56
N SER A 367 20.94 -12.06 -5.45
CA SER A 367 21.12 -13.11 -4.43
C SER A 367 20.45 -14.44 -4.82
N PHE A 368 19.37 -14.42 -5.58
CA PHE A 368 18.59 -15.62 -5.88
C PHE A 368 18.79 -16.14 -7.30
N GLU A 369 19.22 -15.31 -8.25
CA GLU A 369 19.59 -15.61 -9.64
C GLU A 369 18.52 -16.29 -10.52
N HIS A 370 17.61 -17.08 -9.94
CA HIS A 370 16.53 -17.79 -10.64
C HIS A 370 15.16 -17.53 -9.98
N SER A 371 14.10 -17.48 -10.81
CA SER A 371 12.73 -17.26 -10.32
C SER A 371 12.24 -18.37 -9.39
N SER A 372 12.68 -19.61 -9.59
CA SER A 372 12.35 -20.76 -8.73
C SER A 372 12.83 -20.61 -7.29
N ASN A 373 14.01 -20.03 -7.09
CA ASN A 373 14.51 -19.74 -5.75
C ASN A 373 13.67 -18.67 -5.02
N LEU A 374 13.15 -17.70 -5.78
CA LEU A 374 12.26 -16.65 -5.26
C LEU A 374 10.87 -17.18 -4.91
N ALA A 375 10.39 -18.19 -5.62
CA ALA A 375 9.08 -18.79 -5.35
C ALA A 375 8.97 -19.36 -3.93
N ALA A 376 10.06 -19.90 -3.39
CA ALA A 376 10.12 -20.38 -2.00
C ALA A 376 9.99 -19.25 -0.98
N ALA A 377 10.49 -18.05 -1.31
CA ALA A 377 10.44 -16.88 -0.44
C ALA A 377 9.05 -16.23 -0.39
N TYR A 378 8.27 -16.31 -1.45
CA TYR A 378 7.08 -15.48 -1.66
C TYR A 378 5.90 -15.83 -0.74
N GLY A 379 5.63 -17.12 -0.56
CA GLY A 379 4.39 -17.61 0.04
C GLY A 379 4.15 -17.20 1.52
N ILE A 380 5.21 -16.97 2.32
CA ILE A 380 5.07 -16.68 3.75
C ILE A 380 4.41 -15.32 3.98
N ALA A 381 4.83 -14.28 3.27
CA ALA A 381 4.27 -12.94 3.43
C ALA A 381 2.79 -12.92 3.06
N VAL A 382 2.44 -13.48 1.90
CA VAL A 382 1.06 -13.55 1.40
C VAL A 382 0.15 -14.29 2.36
N THR A 383 0.50 -15.52 2.74
CA THR A 383 -0.36 -16.35 3.62
C THR A 383 -0.44 -15.81 5.05
N GLY A 384 0.65 -15.20 5.55
CA GLY A 384 0.65 -14.51 6.83
C GLY A 384 -0.32 -13.32 6.84
N THR A 385 -0.29 -12.49 5.80
CA THR A 385 -1.24 -11.37 5.65
C THR A 385 -2.67 -11.87 5.49
N MET A 386 -2.90 -12.98 4.78
CA MET A 386 -4.23 -13.59 4.60
C MET A 386 -4.90 -13.97 5.93
N ILE A 387 -4.17 -14.55 6.89
CA ILE A 387 -4.68 -14.87 8.24
C ILE A 387 -5.11 -13.59 8.96
N LEU A 388 -4.24 -12.56 8.93
CA LEU A 388 -4.50 -11.29 9.60
C LEU A 388 -5.72 -10.58 8.99
N THR A 389 -5.83 -10.58 7.66
CA THR A 389 -6.98 -10.03 6.92
C THR A 389 -8.26 -10.75 7.30
N SER A 390 -8.26 -12.10 7.44
CA SER A 390 -9.43 -12.89 7.86
C SER A 390 -9.91 -12.48 9.25
N ILE A 391 -9.02 -12.33 10.22
CA ILE A 391 -9.37 -11.95 11.60
C ILE A 391 -9.88 -10.49 11.64
N LEU A 392 -9.20 -9.58 10.94
CA LEU A 392 -9.58 -8.17 10.93
C LEU A 392 -10.93 -7.94 10.24
N VAL A 393 -11.20 -8.58 9.09
CA VAL A 393 -12.48 -8.41 8.39
C VAL A 393 -13.64 -9.01 9.17
N CYS A 394 -13.45 -10.15 9.85
CA CYS A 394 -14.46 -10.71 10.73
C CYS A 394 -14.75 -9.80 11.93
N THR A 395 -13.71 -9.13 12.46
CA THR A 395 -13.91 -8.11 13.51
C THR A 395 -14.75 -6.94 12.99
N VAL A 396 -14.47 -6.45 11.79
CA VAL A 396 -15.27 -5.39 11.12
C VAL A 396 -16.70 -5.86 10.90
N ALA A 397 -16.92 -7.10 10.47
CA ALA A 397 -18.25 -7.65 10.26
C ALA A 397 -19.10 -7.65 11.55
N ILE A 398 -18.50 -8.00 12.69
CA ILE A 398 -19.20 -7.96 13.99
C ILE A 398 -19.43 -6.51 14.45
N LYS A 399 -18.42 -5.65 14.38
CA LYS A 399 -18.42 -4.32 15.01
C LYS A 399 -19.08 -3.24 14.16
N ASN A 400 -18.86 -3.26 12.86
CA ASN A 400 -19.31 -2.20 11.95
C ASN A 400 -20.53 -2.61 11.13
N TRP A 401 -20.60 -3.90 10.69
CA TRP A 401 -21.76 -4.39 9.92
C TRP A 401 -22.83 -5.02 10.80
N HIS A 402 -22.56 -5.18 12.11
CA HIS A 402 -23.50 -5.76 13.09
C HIS A 402 -24.01 -7.16 12.74
N TRP A 403 -23.15 -7.97 12.07
CA TRP A 403 -23.50 -9.34 11.73
C TRP A 403 -23.55 -10.23 12.98
N ASN A 404 -24.34 -11.28 12.90
CA ASN A 404 -24.44 -12.26 13.99
C ASN A 404 -23.07 -12.88 14.29
N ARG A 405 -22.67 -12.86 15.57
CA ARG A 405 -21.37 -13.36 16.03
C ARG A 405 -21.16 -14.84 15.72
N LEU A 406 -22.22 -15.67 15.79
CA LEU A 406 -22.12 -17.08 15.47
C LEU A 406 -21.84 -17.28 13.97
N LEU A 407 -22.58 -16.58 13.10
CA LEU A 407 -22.34 -16.63 11.65
C LEU A 407 -20.91 -16.20 11.30
N VAL A 408 -20.44 -15.08 11.88
CA VAL A 408 -19.08 -14.60 11.64
C VAL A 408 -18.04 -15.56 12.20
N GLY A 409 -18.32 -16.20 13.34
CA GLY A 409 -17.47 -17.26 13.89
C GLY A 409 -17.32 -18.46 12.94
N VAL A 410 -18.43 -18.91 12.34
CA VAL A 410 -18.38 -19.98 11.32
C VAL A 410 -17.58 -19.54 10.08
N ILE A 411 -17.79 -18.32 9.60
CA ILE A 411 -17.02 -17.76 8.47
C ILE A 411 -15.54 -17.71 8.82
N LEU A 412 -15.17 -17.21 10.01
CA LEU A 412 -13.78 -17.13 10.44
C LEU A 412 -13.12 -18.51 10.49
N VAL A 413 -13.81 -19.51 11.07
CA VAL A 413 -13.31 -20.89 11.10
C VAL A 413 -13.10 -21.42 9.68
N ALA A 414 -14.06 -21.24 8.79
CA ALA A 414 -13.95 -21.69 7.40
C ALA A 414 -12.75 -21.01 6.67
N LEU A 415 -12.54 -19.70 6.87
CA LEU A 415 -11.39 -18.99 6.30
C LEU A 415 -10.07 -19.48 6.90
N LEU A 416 -9.99 -19.67 8.21
CA LEU A 416 -8.78 -20.15 8.88
C LEU A 416 -8.45 -21.60 8.53
N CYS A 417 -9.44 -22.44 8.24
CA CYS A 417 -9.22 -23.80 7.74
C CYS A 417 -8.50 -23.83 6.38
N ILE A 418 -8.57 -22.74 5.60
CA ILE A 418 -7.81 -22.58 4.35
C ILE A 418 -6.46 -21.89 4.63
N ASP A 419 -6.49 -20.77 5.37
CA ASP A 419 -5.32 -19.91 5.55
C ASP A 419 -4.21 -20.57 6.39
N ILE A 420 -4.57 -21.29 7.47
CA ILE A 420 -3.59 -21.89 8.39
C ILE A 420 -2.77 -23.00 7.71
N PRO A 421 -3.37 -23.98 6.99
CA PRO A 421 -2.56 -24.96 6.25
C PRO A 421 -1.63 -24.34 5.21
N LEU A 422 -2.11 -23.33 4.45
CA LEU A 422 -1.30 -22.63 3.47
C LEU A 422 -0.11 -21.89 4.14
N PHE A 423 -0.35 -21.22 5.25
CA PHE A 423 0.73 -20.56 6.01
C PHE A 423 1.71 -21.56 6.60
N SER A 424 1.21 -22.65 7.20
CA SER A 424 2.05 -23.67 7.82
C SER A 424 2.95 -24.38 6.80
N ALA A 425 2.44 -24.65 5.58
CA ALA A 425 3.22 -25.22 4.50
C ALA A 425 4.34 -24.26 4.03
N ASN A 426 4.06 -22.96 3.95
CA ASN A 426 5.06 -21.96 3.60
C ASN A 426 6.08 -21.72 4.72
N LEU A 427 5.67 -21.83 5.99
CA LEU A 427 6.56 -21.66 7.14
C LEU A 427 7.71 -22.67 7.10
N MET A 428 7.49 -23.86 6.56
CA MET A 428 8.54 -24.87 6.42
C MET A 428 9.61 -24.48 5.38
N LYS A 429 9.30 -23.55 4.48
CA LYS A 429 10.25 -23.00 3.50
C LYS A 429 11.09 -21.84 4.05
N ILE A 430 11.07 -21.59 5.36
CA ILE A 430 11.80 -20.47 5.98
C ILE A 430 13.30 -20.52 5.67
N PHE A 431 13.90 -21.70 5.74
CA PHE A 431 15.35 -21.87 5.54
C PHE A 431 15.75 -21.88 4.05
N THR A 432 14.82 -22.10 3.14
CA THR A 432 15.07 -22.15 1.68
C THR A 432 14.75 -20.83 0.96
N GLY A 433 14.49 -19.74 1.71
CA GLY A 433 14.22 -18.41 1.15
C GLY A 433 13.17 -17.60 1.91
N GLY A 434 12.27 -18.26 2.64
CA GLY A 434 11.18 -17.61 3.38
C GLY A 434 11.61 -16.68 4.52
N TRP A 435 12.89 -16.71 4.94
CA TRP A 435 13.46 -15.77 5.91
C TRP A 435 13.46 -14.33 5.40
N LEU A 436 13.59 -14.12 4.09
CA LEU A 436 13.73 -12.80 3.49
C LEU A 436 12.49 -11.90 3.73
N PRO A 437 11.26 -12.28 3.36
CA PRO A 437 10.08 -11.46 3.61
C PRO A 437 9.82 -11.26 5.11
N ILE A 438 10.22 -12.21 5.97
CA ILE A 438 10.13 -12.05 7.42
C ILE A 438 11.09 -10.96 7.91
N CYS A 439 12.34 -10.96 7.44
CA CYS A 439 13.32 -9.93 7.80
C CYS A 439 12.89 -8.54 7.31
N LEU A 440 12.41 -8.44 6.06
CA LEU A 440 11.88 -7.19 5.51
C LEU A 440 10.64 -6.71 6.29
N GLY A 441 9.71 -7.61 6.55
CA GLY A 441 8.52 -7.33 7.35
C GLY A 441 8.87 -6.90 8.77
N LEU A 442 9.77 -7.61 9.45
CA LEU A 442 10.23 -7.24 10.79
C LEU A 442 10.90 -5.86 10.81
N THR A 443 11.71 -5.56 9.80
CA THR A 443 12.35 -4.24 9.66
C THR A 443 11.31 -3.13 9.55
N MET A 444 10.31 -3.29 8.68
CA MET A 444 9.22 -2.32 8.53
C MET A 444 8.35 -2.21 9.78
N PHE A 445 8.05 -3.32 10.44
CA PHE A 445 7.33 -3.34 11.71
C PHE A 445 8.09 -2.57 12.81
N LEU A 446 9.41 -2.75 12.92
CA LEU A 446 10.26 -2.03 13.85
C LEU A 446 10.30 -0.53 13.53
N ILE A 447 10.37 -0.14 12.27
CA ILE A 447 10.33 1.26 11.83
C ILE A 447 8.99 1.88 12.24
N MET A 448 7.85 1.27 11.87
CA MET A 448 6.51 1.79 12.15
C MET A 448 6.22 1.89 13.64
N THR A 449 6.54 0.85 14.42
CA THR A 449 6.32 0.85 15.86
C THR A 449 7.25 1.80 16.60
N THR A 450 8.50 1.94 16.15
CA THR A 450 9.45 2.90 16.72
C THR A 450 8.99 4.32 16.48
N TRP A 451 8.64 4.67 15.24
CA TRP A 451 8.13 6.00 14.91
C TRP A 451 6.91 6.36 15.77
N LYS A 452 5.89 5.49 15.79
CA LYS A 452 4.65 5.73 16.55
C LYS A 452 4.91 5.90 18.04
N SER A 453 5.70 5.02 18.66
CA SER A 453 5.92 5.04 20.10
C SER A 453 6.76 6.24 20.54
N GLU A 454 7.86 6.56 19.83
CA GLU A 454 8.71 7.68 20.18
C GLU A 454 8.00 9.02 19.89
N ARG A 455 7.24 9.10 18.80
CA ARG A 455 6.41 10.27 18.49
C ARG A 455 5.34 10.51 19.56
N PHE A 456 4.68 9.45 20.02
CA PHE A 456 3.69 9.56 21.11
C PHE A 456 4.33 10.02 22.42
N ARG A 457 5.51 9.47 22.78
CA ARG A 457 6.27 9.91 23.97
C ARG A 457 6.67 11.38 23.88
N LEU A 458 7.18 11.81 22.71
CA LEU A 458 7.53 13.19 22.46
C LEU A 458 6.32 14.11 22.67
N LEU A 459 5.20 13.82 22.05
CA LEU A 459 3.97 14.60 22.18
C LEU A 459 3.46 14.63 23.63
N ARG A 460 3.50 13.51 24.34
CA ARG A 460 3.08 13.44 25.74
C ARG A 460 3.95 14.33 26.63
N ARG A 461 5.27 14.28 26.52
CA ARG A 461 6.17 15.16 27.26
C ARG A 461 5.92 16.63 26.95
N MET A 462 5.62 16.95 25.70
CA MET A 462 5.27 18.32 25.30
C MET A 462 3.97 18.81 25.95
N HIS A 463 2.99 17.92 26.19
CA HIS A 463 1.72 18.29 26.83
C HIS A 463 1.80 18.36 28.36
N GLU A 464 2.68 17.59 29.01
CA GLU A 464 2.84 17.57 30.46
C GLU A 464 3.32 18.93 31.03
N HIS A 465 3.86 19.83 30.20
CA HIS A 465 4.35 21.17 30.57
C HIS A 465 3.42 22.29 30.10
N GLY A 466 2.21 22.00 29.59
CA GLY A 466 1.33 22.98 28.96
C GLY A 466 0.19 23.44 29.87
N ASN A 467 0.19 24.73 30.30
CA ASN A 467 -0.99 25.43 30.75
C ASN A 467 -2.02 25.53 29.60
N SER A 468 -3.31 25.68 29.90
CA SER A 468 -4.31 25.88 28.84
C SER A 468 -4.00 27.16 28.06
N LEU A 469 -4.23 27.18 26.77
CA LEU A 469 -4.01 28.33 25.90
C LEU A 469 -4.77 29.55 26.43
N ASP A 470 -6.02 29.37 26.86
CA ASP A 470 -6.89 30.41 27.36
C ASP A 470 -6.35 31.02 28.67
N ALA A 471 -5.84 30.18 29.57
CA ALA A 471 -5.23 30.66 30.82
C ALA A 471 -3.97 31.47 30.54
N MET A 472 -3.16 31.08 29.56
CA MET A 472 -1.99 31.86 29.16
C MET A 472 -2.37 33.20 28.54
N ILE A 473 -3.33 33.23 27.60
CA ILE A 473 -3.80 34.47 26.98
C ILE A 473 -4.33 35.43 28.08
N THR A 474 -5.16 34.95 29.00
CA THR A 474 -5.68 35.73 30.11
C THR A 474 -4.56 36.31 31.01
N SER A 475 -3.51 35.51 31.25
CA SER A 475 -2.34 35.97 32.01
C SER A 475 -1.56 37.07 31.28
N LEU A 476 -1.38 36.92 29.98
CA LEU A 476 -0.66 37.91 29.14
C LEU A 476 -1.44 39.21 28.94
N GLU A 477 -2.76 39.19 29.08
CA GLU A 477 -3.59 40.39 29.05
C GLU A 477 -3.54 41.15 30.38
N LYS A 478 -3.45 40.41 31.51
CA LYS A 478 -3.29 41.04 32.84
C LYS A 478 -1.90 41.66 33.05
N SER A 479 -0.88 41.04 32.49
CA SER A 479 0.51 41.50 32.58
C SER A 479 1.15 41.46 31.18
N PRO A 480 0.87 42.45 30.31
CA PRO A 480 1.31 42.45 28.96
C PRO A 480 2.84 42.62 28.85
N PRO A 481 3.54 41.76 28.09
CA PRO A 481 4.95 41.97 27.76
C PRO A 481 5.11 43.17 26.81
N VAL A 482 6.35 43.59 26.60
CA VAL A 482 6.67 44.62 25.62
C VAL A 482 6.13 44.22 24.25
N ARG A 483 5.41 45.14 23.59
CA ARG A 483 4.85 44.91 22.25
C ARG A 483 5.77 45.52 21.19
N VAL A 484 5.99 44.75 20.09
CA VAL A 484 6.71 45.21 18.92
C VAL A 484 5.73 45.32 17.73
N PRO A 485 5.94 46.31 16.82
CA PRO A 485 5.06 46.51 15.68
C PRO A 485 5.02 45.27 14.77
N GLY A 486 3.86 45.04 14.12
CA GLY A 486 3.66 44.01 13.14
C GLY A 486 2.92 42.77 13.63
N THR A 487 2.97 41.72 12.84
CA THR A 487 2.23 40.46 13.07
C THR A 487 3.19 39.29 13.27
N ALA A 488 2.99 38.51 14.32
CA ALA A 488 3.67 37.22 14.51
C ALA A 488 2.70 36.07 14.23
N VAL A 489 3.06 35.19 13.29
CA VAL A 489 2.34 33.94 13.01
C VAL A 489 3.07 32.79 13.67
N TYR A 490 2.45 32.17 14.67
CA TYR A 490 2.96 30.94 15.30
C TYR A 490 2.27 29.72 14.71
N MET A 491 3.05 28.86 14.06
CA MET A 491 2.52 27.60 13.51
C MET A 491 2.17 26.62 14.63
N SER A 492 0.92 26.17 14.67
CA SER A 492 0.43 25.18 15.62
C SER A 492 -0.06 23.91 14.94
N ARG A 493 0.24 22.77 15.54
CA ARG A 493 -0.25 21.46 15.04
C ARG A 493 -1.64 21.09 15.55
N ALA A 494 -2.11 21.76 16.61
CA ALA A 494 -3.42 21.51 17.22
C ALA A 494 -4.03 22.82 17.72
N LEU A 495 -5.35 22.88 17.77
CA LEU A 495 -6.11 24.11 18.04
C LEU A 495 -5.91 24.69 19.45
N ASN A 496 -5.78 23.85 20.46
CA ASN A 496 -5.76 24.25 21.87
C ASN A 496 -4.38 24.04 22.52
N VAL A 497 -3.34 23.92 21.72
CA VAL A 497 -1.97 23.72 22.20
C VAL A 497 -1.17 25.01 22.02
N ILE A 498 -0.48 25.43 23.07
CA ILE A 498 0.41 26.59 23.02
C ILE A 498 1.63 26.23 22.14
N PRO A 499 1.90 26.98 21.04
CA PRO A 499 3.09 26.75 20.24
C PRO A 499 4.37 26.95 21.06
N PHE A 500 5.32 26.02 21.01
CA PHE A 500 6.58 26.15 21.72
C PHE A 500 7.36 27.39 21.31
N ALA A 501 7.32 27.74 20.03
CA ALA A 501 7.94 28.98 19.55
C ALA A 501 7.40 30.21 20.27
N LEU A 502 6.10 30.24 20.62
CA LEU A 502 5.51 31.33 21.41
C LEU A 502 6.04 31.33 22.84
N LEU A 503 6.10 30.15 23.50
CA LEU A 503 6.65 30.06 24.87
C LEU A 503 8.12 30.47 24.93
N HIS A 504 8.94 30.02 23.95
CA HIS A 504 10.35 30.37 23.89
C HIS A 504 10.57 31.86 23.60
N ASN A 505 9.80 32.44 22.69
CA ASN A 505 9.86 33.87 22.42
C ASN A 505 9.54 34.69 23.67
N LEU A 506 8.48 34.33 24.39
CA LEU A 506 8.12 34.99 25.64
C LEU A 506 9.16 34.80 26.74
N LYS A 507 9.71 33.59 26.89
CA LYS A 507 10.67 33.27 27.95
C LYS A 507 12.01 33.98 27.76
N HIS A 508 12.53 34.00 26.53
CA HIS A 508 13.88 34.46 26.24
C HIS A 508 13.93 35.90 25.72
N ASN A 509 13.05 36.25 24.77
CA ASN A 509 13.01 37.60 24.21
C ASN A 509 12.14 38.58 24.99
N LYS A 510 11.18 38.07 25.79
CA LYS A 510 10.25 38.84 26.62
C LYS A 510 9.41 39.85 25.84
N VAL A 511 9.20 39.64 24.56
CA VAL A 511 8.42 40.52 23.67
C VAL A 511 7.33 39.75 22.96
N LEU A 512 6.26 40.45 22.57
CA LEU A 512 5.22 39.96 21.67
C LEU A 512 4.93 40.99 20.58
N HIS A 513 4.50 40.55 19.43
CA HIS A 513 4.00 41.45 18.38
C HIS A 513 2.62 42.00 18.77
N GLU A 514 2.25 43.12 18.18
CA GLU A 514 0.94 43.74 18.38
C GLU A 514 -0.19 42.78 18.02
N ARG A 515 0.01 42.00 16.95
CA ARG A 515 -0.91 40.93 16.52
C ARG A 515 -0.21 39.58 16.57
N VAL A 516 -0.86 38.63 17.22
CA VAL A 516 -0.39 37.24 17.35
C VAL A 516 -1.42 36.31 16.71
N VAL A 517 -1.00 35.60 15.69
CA VAL A 517 -1.83 34.66 14.95
C VAL A 517 -1.36 33.23 15.23
N LEU A 518 -2.24 32.40 15.76
CA LEU A 518 -2.01 30.94 15.91
C LEU A 518 -2.56 30.24 14.69
N LEU A 519 -1.68 29.87 13.75
CA LEU A 519 -2.06 29.27 12.48
C LEU A 519 -1.97 27.74 12.55
N THR A 520 -3.09 27.07 12.26
CA THR A 520 -3.18 25.62 12.12
C THR A 520 -3.56 25.27 10.70
N LEU A 521 -2.74 24.45 10.03
CA LEU A 521 -3.02 23.92 8.70
C LEU A 521 -3.61 22.52 8.83
N ARG A 522 -4.73 22.26 8.16
CA ARG A 522 -5.40 20.96 8.08
C ARG A 522 -5.45 20.48 6.66
N THR A 523 -5.18 19.20 6.46
CA THR A 523 -5.47 18.53 5.19
C THR A 523 -6.79 17.77 5.34
N GLU A 524 -7.76 18.11 4.52
CA GLU A 524 -9.06 17.45 4.45
C GLU A 524 -9.00 16.20 3.54
N ASP A 525 -9.94 15.28 3.74
CA ASP A 525 -10.03 14.05 2.92
C ASP A 525 -10.66 14.29 1.52
N ALA A 526 -10.87 15.55 1.16
CA ALA A 526 -11.33 15.97 -0.16
C ALA A 526 -10.18 16.43 -1.05
N PRO A 527 -10.26 16.30 -2.39
CA PRO A 527 -9.21 16.77 -3.30
C PRO A 527 -9.05 18.30 -3.24
N TYR A 528 -10.15 19.03 -3.17
CA TYR A 528 -10.20 20.48 -3.05
C TYR A 528 -11.16 20.89 -1.96
N VAL A 529 -10.81 21.93 -1.21
CA VAL A 529 -11.68 22.54 -0.21
C VAL A 529 -12.38 23.75 -0.82
N HIS A 530 -13.71 23.79 -0.68
CA HIS A 530 -14.50 24.93 -1.18
C HIS A 530 -14.06 26.23 -0.52
N ASN A 531 -13.97 27.30 -1.28
CA ASN A 531 -13.45 28.59 -0.88
C ASN A 531 -14.05 29.15 0.42
N VAL A 532 -15.33 28.92 0.68
CA VAL A 532 -16.03 29.41 1.89
C VAL A 532 -15.58 28.71 3.18
N ARG A 533 -15.04 27.49 3.09
CA ARG A 533 -14.60 26.69 4.26
C ARG A 533 -13.09 26.62 4.39
N ARG A 534 -12.36 27.32 3.53
CA ARG A 534 -10.91 27.21 3.44
C ARG A 534 -10.20 27.82 4.65
N VAL A 535 -10.65 28.96 5.13
CA VAL A 535 -10.06 29.64 6.28
C VAL A 535 -11.16 29.92 7.30
N THR A 536 -10.92 29.57 8.56
CA THR A 536 -11.78 29.93 9.69
C THR A 536 -10.96 30.77 10.64
N ILE A 537 -11.50 31.92 11.03
CA ILE A 537 -10.84 32.89 11.90
C ILE A 537 -11.66 33.04 13.19
N GLU A 538 -10.97 32.98 14.29
CA GLU A 538 -11.53 33.19 15.64
C GLU A 538 -10.65 34.17 16.38
N GLN A 539 -11.22 35.28 16.85
CA GLN A 539 -10.53 36.22 17.72
C GLN A 539 -10.61 35.72 19.16
N LEU A 540 -9.47 35.32 19.72
CA LEU A 540 -9.39 34.84 21.12
C LEU A 540 -9.28 35.97 22.12
N SER A 541 -8.65 37.09 21.71
CA SER A 541 -8.51 38.30 22.51
C SER A 541 -8.21 39.49 21.56
N PRO A 542 -8.15 40.72 22.06
CA PRO A 542 -7.82 41.87 21.22
C PRO A 542 -6.51 41.75 20.43
N THR A 543 -5.56 40.94 20.93
CA THR A 543 -4.23 40.77 20.34
C THR A 543 -3.98 39.37 19.79
N PHE A 544 -4.80 38.35 20.15
CA PHE A 544 -4.64 36.96 19.76
C PHE A 544 -5.74 36.50 18.82
N TRP A 545 -5.32 35.88 17.72
CA TRP A 545 -6.19 35.32 16.69
C TRP A 545 -5.85 33.85 16.44
N ARG A 546 -6.87 33.04 16.26
CA ARG A 546 -6.73 31.66 15.80
C ARG A 546 -7.19 31.60 14.35
N VAL A 547 -6.32 31.07 13.51
CA VAL A 547 -6.59 30.85 12.08
C VAL A 547 -6.43 29.38 11.77
N VAL A 548 -7.49 28.78 11.21
CA VAL A 548 -7.46 27.39 10.73
C VAL A 548 -7.63 27.44 9.24
N ALA A 549 -6.60 27.00 8.49
CA ALA A 549 -6.67 26.90 7.05
C ALA A 549 -6.75 25.43 6.65
N SER A 550 -7.83 25.07 5.96
CA SER A 550 -8.11 23.71 5.44
C SER A 550 -7.82 23.65 3.96
N TYR A 551 -7.06 22.64 3.56
CA TYR A 551 -6.69 22.37 2.17
C TYR A 551 -7.04 20.94 1.81
N GLY A 552 -7.47 20.75 0.58
CA GLY A 552 -7.61 19.41 0.02
C GLY A 552 -6.23 18.76 -0.17
N TRP A 553 -6.23 17.45 -0.31
CA TRP A 553 -4.95 16.72 -0.48
C TRP A 553 -4.25 17.03 -1.82
N ARG A 554 -4.92 17.67 -2.79
CA ARG A 554 -4.37 18.18 -4.06
C ARG A 554 -3.85 19.61 -3.99
N GLU A 555 -4.22 20.34 -2.95
CA GLU A 555 -3.90 21.74 -2.83
C GLU A 555 -2.59 21.92 -2.07
N THR A 556 -1.78 22.86 -2.52
CA THR A 556 -0.60 23.32 -1.78
C THR A 556 -0.99 24.55 -0.97
N PRO A 557 -0.78 24.54 0.36
CA PRO A 557 -1.06 25.70 1.18
C PRO A 557 -0.22 26.90 0.75
N ASN A 558 -0.88 28.01 0.44
CA ASN A 558 -0.23 29.26 0.06
C ASN A 558 -0.53 30.36 1.08
N MET A 559 0.50 30.96 1.67
CA MET A 559 0.34 31.96 2.73
C MET A 559 -0.25 33.26 2.22
N GLU A 560 -0.01 33.66 0.99
CA GLU A 560 -0.62 34.86 0.42
C GLU A 560 -2.14 34.72 0.29
N GLU A 561 -2.60 33.54 -0.14
CA GLU A 561 -4.03 33.27 -0.23
C GLU A 561 -4.69 33.26 1.16
N ILE A 562 -4.03 32.64 2.16
CA ILE A 562 -4.53 32.65 3.55
C ILE A 562 -4.66 34.08 4.04
N PHE A 563 -3.66 34.92 3.87
CA PHE A 563 -3.68 36.31 4.33
C PHE A 563 -4.70 37.17 3.57
N HIS A 564 -4.84 36.97 2.27
CA HIS A 564 -5.89 37.64 1.52
C HIS A 564 -7.28 37.33 2.09
N ARG A 565 -7.55 36.05 2.42
CA ARG A 565 -8.82 35.64 3.02
C ARG A 565 -8.98 36.16 4.46
N CYS A 566 -7.90 36.20 5.23
CA CYS A 566 -7.92 36.80 6.56
C CYS A 566 -8.31 38.28 6.48
N GLY A 567 -7.83 39.00 5.47
CA GLY A 567 -8.20 40.40 5.22
C GLY A 567 -9.70 40.61 4.95
N LEU A 568 -10.35 39.68 4.26
CA LEU A 568 -11.78 39.72 3.98
C LEU A 568 -12.65 39.56 5.25
N GLU A 569 -12.11 38.91 6.29
CA GLU A 569 -12.78 38.70 7.57
C GLU A 569 -12.28 39.65 8.68
N GLY A 570 -11.55 40.72 8.32
CA GLY A 570 -11.15 41.77 9.23
C GLY A 570 -9.75 41.61 9.86
N LEU A 571 -9.04 40.52 9.58
CA LEU A 571 -7.66 40.32 10.05
C LEU A 571 -6.67 40.69 8.94
N ASN A 572 -6.26 41.94 8.90
CA ASN A 572 -5.29 42.42 7.91
C ASN A 572 -3.87 42.01 8.29
N CYS A 573 -3.32 40.98 7.60
CA CYS A 573 -1.93 40.54 7.69
C CYS A 573 -1.22 40.90 6.39
N ARG A 574 -0.16 41.74 6.48
CA ARG A 574 0.71 42.02 5.34
C ARG A 574 1.94 41.15 5.39
N MET A 575 2.26 40.46 4.30
CA MET A 575 3.40 39.54 4.26
C MET A 575 4.71 40.19 4.69
N MET A 576 4.95 41.43 4.27
CA MET A 576 6.17 42.17 4.57
C MET A 576 6.28 42.63 6.04
N GLU A 577 5.18 42.69 6.77
CA GLU A 577 5.11 43.08 8.19
C GLU A 577 4.89 41.85 9.10
N THR A 578 4.96 40.64 8.53
CA THR A 578 4.68 39.38 9.24
C THR A 578 5.95 38.57 9.43
N SER A 579 6.16 38.07 10.65
CA SER A 579 7.21 37.10 10.99
C SER A 579 6.58 35.75 11.33
N PHE A 580 7.07 34.67 10.70
CA PHE A 580 6.60 33.31 10.94
C PHE A 580 7.51 32.61 11.96
N PHE A 581 6.96 32.26 13.10
CA PHE A 581 7.66 31.55 14.16
C PHE A 581 7.35 30.07 14.10
N MET A 582 8.38 29.28 13.90
CA MET A 582 8.31 27.83 13.82
C MET A 582 9.13 27.18 14.91
N SER A 583 8.63 26.07 15.46
CA SER A 583 9.38 25.28 16.43
C SER A 583 10.21 24.24 15.70
N HIS A 584 11.52 24.27 15.91
CA HIS A 584 12.44 23.21 15.50
C HIS A 584 12.81 22.36 16.72
N GLU A 585 12.45 21.08 16.69
CA GLU A 585 12.70 20.15 17.79
C GLU A 585 14.07 19.48 17.59
N SER A 586 15.09 19.87 18.34
CA SER A 586 16.38 19.17 18.43
C SER A 586 16.30 18.07 19.48
N LEU A 587 16.23 16.83 19.04
CA LEU A 587 16.05 15.68 19.93
C LEU A 587 17.38 15.17 20.46
N ILE A 588 17.47 14.98 21.76
CA ILE A 588 18.61 14.38 22.44
C ILE A 588 18.18 13.05 23.07
N ILE A 589 19.00 12.02 22.89
CA ILE A 589 18.73 10.72 23.54
C ILE A 589 19.28 10.76 24.97
N GLY A 590 18.37 10.65 25.94
CA GLY A 590 18.72 10.53 27.35
C GLY A 590 19.32 9.16 27.72
N LYS A 591 19.70 9.01 29.00
CA LYS A 591 20.18 7.72 29.52
C LYS A 591 19.05 6.69 29.52
N ARG A 592 19.19 5.65 28.68
CA ARG A 592 18.19 4.59 28.48
C ARG A 592 18.88 3.22 28.37
N PRO A 593 18.17 2.10 28.62
CA PRO A 593 18.63 0.76 28.28
C PRO A 593 19.04 0.68 26.79
N TRP A 594 20.00 -0.15 26.47
CA TRP A 594 20.64 -0.23 25.15
C TRP A 594 19.62 -0.41 23.98
N TYR A 595 18.59 -1.23 24.19
CA TYR A 595 17.56 -1.47 23.16
C TYR A 595 16.66 -0.24 22.91
N LEU A 596 16.35 0.55 23.95
CA LEU A 596 15.64 1.83 23.80
C LEU A 596 16.55 2.92 23.19
N HIS A 597 17.85 2.85 23.47
CA HIS A 597 18.83 3.75 22.86
C HIS A 597 18.93 3.51 21.35
N LEU A 598 18.95 2.24 20.88
CA LEU A 598 18.90 1.89 19.45
C LEU A 598 17.62 2.40 18.78
N ARG A 599 16.46 2.20 19.43
CA ARG A 599 15.18 2.75 18.93
C ARG A 599 15.21 4.28 18.85
N GLY A 600 15.80 4.94 19.84
CA GLY A 600 16.00 6.39 19.83
C GLY A 600 16.88 6.84 18.66
N LYS A 601 17.99 6.15 18.37
CA LYS A 601 18.85 6.43 17.20
C LYS A 601 18.08 6.25 15.88
N LEU A 602 17.31 5.18 15.75
CA LEU A 602 16.45 4.96 14.58
C LEU A 602 15.42 6.09 14.42
N PHE A 603 14.76 6.48 15.51
CA PHE A 603 13.81 7.59 15.50
C PHE A 603 14.46 8.91 15.06
N LEU A 604 15.66 9.22 15.57
CA LEU A 604 16.42 10.41 15.16
C LEU A 604 16.77 10.39 13.67
N ALA A 605 17.20 9.24 13.15
CA ALA A 605 17.49 9.08 11.73
C ALA A 605 16.23 9.32 10.87
N LEU A 606 15.08 8.77 11.28
CA LEU A 606 13.80 8.97 10.62
C LEU A 606 13.33 10.44 10.70
N GLN A 607 13.51 11.09 11.85
CA GLN A 607 13.12 12.50 12.06
C GLN A 607 13.97 13.46 11.21
N ARG A 608 15.28 13.18 11.06
CA ARG A 608 16.18 14.00 10.23
C ARG A 608 15.82 13.96 8.73
N ASN A 609 15.29 12.81 8.29
CA ASN A 609 14.87 12.61 6.90
C ASN A 609 13.37 12.92 6.67
N ALA A 610 12.64 13.33 7.72
CA ALA A 610 11.24 13.75 7.60
C ALA A 610 11.12 15.11 6.92
N LEU A 611 10.05 15.31 6.16
CA LEU A 611 9.75 16.60 5.53
C LEU A 611 9.61 17.70 6.60
N ARG A 612 10.27 18.83 6.41
CA ARG A 612 10.18 19.98 7.30
C ARG A 612 8.95 20.82 6.99
N ALA A 613 8.35 21.41 8.02
CA ALA A 613 7.16 22.23 7.86
C ALA A 613 7.36 23.46 6.93
N PRO A 614 8.50 24.20 6.97
CA PRO A 614 8.72 25.32 6.06
C PRO A 614 8.68 24.92 4.59
N ASP A 615 9.27 23.77 4.25
CA ASP A 615 9.34 23.26 2.87
C ASP A 615 7.97 22.82 2.34
N GLN A 616 7.03 22.55 3.25
CA GLN A 616 5.69 22.09 2.90
C GLN A 616 4.73 23.25 2.60
N PHE A 617 4.98 24.47 3.09
CA PHE A 617 3.99 25.55 3.14
C PHE A 617 4.38 26.80 2.33
N GLU A 618 5.42 26.73 1.50
CA GLU A 618 5.89 27.83 0.63
C GLU A 618 6.02 29.18 1.35
N ILE A 619 6.56 29.16 2.59
CA ILE A 619 6.75 30.39 3.35
C ILE A 619 8.05 31.06 2.88
N PRO A 620 8.04 32.40 2.66
CA PRO A 620 9.26 33.11 2.25
C PRO A 620 10.39 32.91 3.28
N PRO A 621 11.57 32.41 2.88
CA PRO A 621 12.65 32.04 3.82
C PRO A 621 13.14 33.19 4.69
N ASN A 622 13.12 34.41 4.16
CA ASN A 622 13.55 35.64 4.86
C ASN A 622 12.56 36.12 5.94
N ARG A 623 11.40 35.47 6.09
CA ARG A 623 10.36 35.79 7.08
C ARG A 623 10.18 34.70 8.13
N VAL A 624 10.94 33.61 8.04
CA VAL A 624 10.88 32.48 8.96
C VAL A 624 11.90 32.66 10.08
N ILE A 625 11.43 32.51 11.31
CA ILE A 625 12.24 32.42 12.54
C ILE A 625 12.05 31.03 13.11
N GLU A 626 13.08 30.19 13.03
CA GLU A 626 13.08 28.87 13.65
C GLU A 626 13.63 28.95 15.08
N LEU A 627 12.79 28.60 16.06
CA LEU A 627 13.19 28.52 17.45
C LEU A 627 13.46 27.07 17.83
N GLY A 628 14.74 26.75 18.05
CA GLY A 628 15.19 25.42 18.43
C GLY A 628 14.85 25.11 19.89
N THR A 629 14.16 24.01 20.12
CA THR A 629 13.91 23.45 21.46
C THR A 629 14.62 22.13 21.58
N GLN A 630 15.50 21.98 22.57
CA GLN A 630 16.09 20.69 22.89
C GLN A 630 15.11 19.87 23.73
N VAL A 631 14.72 18.72 23.21
CA VAL A 631 13.82 17.79 23.90
C VAL A 631 14.54 16.47 24.10
N GLU A 632 14.68 16.07 25.34
CA GLU A 632 15.24 14.76 25.69
C GLU A 632 14.18 13.68 25.49
N ILE A 633 14.47 12.69 24.68
CA ILE A 633 13.60 11.56 24.39
C ILE A 633 14.12 10.28 25.03
#